data_08b80708f7cbc81fbb52418224bba66e
#
_entry.id   08b80708f7cbc81fbb52418224bba66e
#
_cell.length_a   1.000
_cell.length_b   1.000
_cell.length_c   1.000
_cell.angle_alpha   90.00
_cell.angle_beta   90.00
_cell.angle_gamma   90.00
#
_symmetry.space_group_name_H-M   'P 1'
#
loop_
_entity.id
_entity.type
_entity.pdbx_description
1 polymer ?
#
loop_
_entity_poly.entity_id
_entity_poly.type
_entity_poly.pdbx_seq_one_letter_code
_entity_poly.pdbx_strand_id
1 'polypeptide(L)'
;TSRYNHETVAMAFSITEEAVEDNLYDKLSARYTRALARSMAHTKQVKAANILNNAFTAGASAGGDGKALLATDHPLTNGGTFANEPTVAADLNETSLEDALIKIAGFVDERGLIIALRGMKLIIPRQLQFVAERLLNSNLRPGTADNDANAIRNMGMLPQGYVINDY
;
A
#
# COMPACT_ATOMS: atom_id res chain seq x y z
N THR A 1 -6.85 -4.87 -22.71
CA THR A 1 -6.49 -3.45 -22.50
C THR A 1 -7.11 -2.98 -21.21
N SER A 2 -6.32 -2.58 -20.23
CA SER A 2 -6.81 -2.00 -18.98
C SER A 2 -7.19 -0.53 -19.19
N ARG A 3 -8.31 -0.10 -18.60
CA ARG A 3 -8.76 1.30 -18.64
C ARG A 3 -8.83 1.84 -17.22
N TYR A 4 -8.16 2.95 -16.98
CA TYR A 4 -8.23 3.70 -15.73
C TYR A 4 -8.97 5.01 -15.97
N ASN A 5 -9.96 5.29 -15.14
CA ASN A 5 -10.72 6.53 -15.19
C ASN A 5 -10.25 7.48 -14.09
N HIS A 6 -10.00 8.73 -14.47
CA HIS A 6 -9.72 9.78 -13.50
C HIS A 6 -11.02 10.23 -12.86
N GLU A 7 -10.98 10.41 -11.54
CA GLU A 7 -12.09 10.94 -10.76
C GLU A 7 -11.71 12.34 -10.26
N THR A 8 -12.59 13.31 -10.52
CA THR A 8 -12.42 14.66 -10.00
C THR A 8 -13.10 14.79 -8.66
N VAL A 9 -12.35 15.17 -7.64
CA VAL A 9 -12.86 15.47 -6.30
C VAL A 9 -12.74 16.96 -6.09
N ALA A 10 -13.87 17.63 -5.83
CA ALA A 10 -13.93 19.06 -5.58
C ALA A 10 -14.66 19.34 -4.27
N MET A 11 -14.25 20.39 -3.59
CA MET A 11 -14.90 20.91 -2.40
C MET A 11 -14.81 22.44 -2.42
N ALA A 12 -15.85 23.09 -1.96
CA ALA A 12 -15.93 24.56 -1.87
C ALA A 12 -16.44 24.97 -0.50
N PHE A 13 -16.18 26.20 -0.11
CA PHE A 13 -16.82 26.87 1.02
C PHE A 13 -17.37 28.21 0.56
N SER A 14 -18.38 28.71 1.23
CA SER A 14 -18.94 30.04 1.01
C SER A 14 -18.78 30.89 2.26
N ILE A 15 -18.64 32.19 2.08
CA ILE A 15 -18.65 33.19 3.14
C ILE A 15 -19.87 34.08 2.91
N THR A 16 -20.64 34.34 3.95
CA THR A 16 -21.82 35.17 3.88
C THR A 16 -21.44 36.63 3.71
N GLU A 17 -22.32 37.42 3.09
CA GLU A 17 -22.15 38.85 2.93
C GLU A 17 -22.05 39.58 4.27
N GLU A 18 -22.85 39.18 5.25
CA GLU A 18 -22.79 39.68 6.63
C GLU A 18 -21.41 39.53 7.26
N ALA A 19 -20.76 38.36 7.06
CA ALA A 19 -19.39 38.13 7.57
C ALA A 19 -18.35 39.01 6.87
N VAL A 20 -18.62 39.44 5.65
CA VAL A 20 -17.77 40.40 4.92
C VAL A 20 -17.97 41.80 5.46
N GLU A 21 -19.20 42.23 5.71
CA GLU A 21 -19.55 43.54 6.28
C GLU A 21 -18.99 43.70 7.70
N ASP A 22 -19.03 42.64 8.52
CA ASP A 22 -18.45 42.63 9.88
C ASP A 22 -16.92 42.56 9.91
N ASN A 23 -16.26 42.63 8.78
CA ASN A 23 -14.80 42.56 8.63
C ASN A 23 -14.15 41.28 9.21
N LEU A 24 -14.90 40.16 9.22
CA LEU A 24 -14.42 38.85 9.66
C LEU A 24 -13.79 38.03 8.52
N TYR A 25 -13.86 38.56 7.31
CA TYR A 25 -13.45 37.92 6.07
C TYR A 25 -12.05 37.32 6.13
N ASP A 26 -11.04 38.09 6.52
CA ASP A 26 -9.63 37.66 6.48
C ASP A 26 -9.34 36.45 7.39
N LYS A 27 -9.90 36.47 8.60
CA LYS A 27 -9.70 35.38 9.56
C LYS A 27 -10.45 34.13 9.17
N LEU A 28 -11.68 34.25 8.66
CA LEU A 28 -12.51 33.13 8.25
C LEU A 28 -12.00 32.49 6.96
N SER A 29 -11.66 33.29 5.95
CA SER A 29 -11.16 32.78 4.67
C SER A 29 -9.87 32.01 4.83
N ALA A 30 -8.90 32.51 5.58
CA ALA A 30 -7.63 31.82 5.84
C ALA A 30 -7.83 30.49 6.59
N ARG A 31 -8.76 30.45 7.55
CA ARG A 31 -9.08 29.23 8.30
C ARG A 31 -9.74 28.18 7.41
N TYR A 32 -10.76 28.58 6.65
CA TYR A 32 -11.49 27.66 5.78
C TYR A 32 -10.63 27.15 4.61
N THR A 33 -9.77 27.99 4.03
CA THR A 33 -8.83 27.57 2.99
C THR A 33 -7.86 26.51 3.50
N ARG A 34 -7.31 26.66 4.71
CA ARG A 34 -6.43 25.64 5.30
C ARG A 34 -7.20 24.35 5.61
N ALA A 35 -8.43 24.43 6.10
CA ALA A 35 -9.28 23.28 6.35
C ALA A 35 -9.61 22.53 5.05
N LEU A 36 -9.94 23.27 3.99
CA LEU A 36 -10.17 22.74 2.66
C LEU A 36 -8.94 21.98 2.12
N ALA A 37 -7.77 22.62 2.16
CA ALA A 37 -6.52 22.02 1.70
C ALA A 37 -6.20 20.73 2.45
N ARG A 38 -6.38 20.71 3.78
CA ARG A 38 -6.19 19.51 4.61
C ARG A 38 -7.18 18.41 4.24
N SER A 39 -8.46 18.74 4.05
CA SER A 39 -9.49 17.79 3.67
C SER A 39 -9.22 17.16 2.30
N MET A 40 -8.79 17.96 1.33
CA MET A 40 -8.43 17.47 0.01
C MET A 40 -7.21 16.56 0.04
N ALA A 41 -6.18 16.91 0.82
CA ALA A 41 -5.00 16.07 1.00
C ALA A 41 -5.39 14.73 1.68
N HIS A 42 -6.22 14.76 2.71
CA HIS A 42 -6.76 13.57 3.39
C HIS A 42 -7.52 12.67 2.42
N THR A 43 -8.44 13.22 1.63
CA THR A 43 -9.21 12.46 0.63
C THR A 43 -8.29 11.77 -0.38
N LYS A 44 -7.24 12.46 -0.84
CA LYS A 44 -6.25 11.88 -1.75
C LYS A 44 -5.52 10.69 -1.11
N GLN A 45 -5.11 10.80 0.15
CA GLN A 45 -4.44 9.73 0.88
C GLN A 45 -5.36 8.51 1.08
N VAL A 46 -6.60 8.74 1.54
CA VAL A 46 -7.59 7.67 1.72
C VAL A 46 -7.88 6.95 0.39
N LYS A 47 -8.05 7.68 -0.71
CA LYS A 47 -8.27 7.06 -2.03
C LYS A 47 -7.06 6.24 -2.47
N ALA A 48 -5.85 6.70 -2.23
CA ALA A 48 -4.64 5.94 -2.54
C ALA A 48 -4.51 4.68 -1.67
N ALA A 49 -4.78 4.79 -0.36
CA ALA A 49 -4.74 3.66 0.56
C ALA A 49 -5.81 2.60 0.24
N ASN A 50 -7.00 3.03 -0.20
CA ASN A 50 -8.09 2.12 -0.54
C ASN A 50 -7.75 1.16 -1.70
N ILE A 51 -6.79 1.46 -2.55
CA ILE A 51 -6.30 0.53 -3.57
C ILE A 51 -5.69 -0.70 -2.89
N LEU A 52 -4.89 -0.49 -1.84
CA LEU A 52 -4.25 -1.56 -1.08
C LEU A 52 -5.24 -2.24 -0.13
N ASN A 53 -6.06 -1.46 0.58
CA ASN A 53 -7.05 -1.98 1.52
C ASN A 53 -8.09 -2.89 0.84
N ASN A 54 -8.42 -2.61 -0.41
CA ASN A 54 -9.36 -3.42 -1.21
C ASN A 54 -8.65 -4.34 -2.22
N ALA A 55 -7.36 -4.61 -2.03
CA ALA A 55 -6.57 -5.37 -2.99
C ALA A 55 -7.09 -6.80 -3.22
N PHE A 56 -7.69 -7.41 -2.21
CA PHE A 56 -8.29 -8.75 -2.28
C PHE A 56 -9.77 -8.76 -2.70
N THR A 57 -10.39 -7.58 -2.89
CA THR A 57 -11.82 -7.48 -3.21
C THR A 57 -12.01 -7.39 -4.72
N ALA A 58 -12.68 -8.37 -5.28
CA ALA A 58 -13.03 -8.38 -6.69
C ALA A 58 -13.92 -7.17 -7.05
N GLY A 59 -13.56 -6.46 -8.12
CA GLY A 59 -14.29 -5.29 -8.61
C GLY A 59 -13.88 -3.95 -7.99
N ALA A 60 -13.29 -3.91 -6.79
CA ALA A 60 -12.87 -2.66 -6.14
C ALA A 60 -11.54 -2.12 -6.71
N SER A 61 -10.63 -3.03 -7.07
CA SER A 61 -9.33 -2.73 -7.67
C SER A 61 -9.02 -3.72 -8.78
N ALA A 62 -10.03 -4.01 -9.62
CA ALA A 62 -9.90 -4.99 -10.69
C ALA A 62 -8.86 -4.55 -11.73
N GLY A 63 -7.97 -5.47 -12.09
CA GLY A 63 -7.05 -5.31 -13.20
C GLY A 63 -7.74 -5.44 -14.57
N GLY A 64 -6.95 -5.48 -15.63
CA GLY A 64 -7.45 -5.69 -16.99
C GLY A 64 -8.03 -7.08 -17.24
N ASP A 65 -7.77 -8.02 -16.35
CA ASP A 65 -8.26 -9.40 -16.34
C ASP A 65 -9.59 -9.57 -15.56
N GLY A 66 -10.08 -8.51 -14.93
CA GLY A 66 -11.31 -8.54 -14.13
C GLY A 66 -11.17 -9.17 -12.76
N LYS A 67 -9.96 -9.59 -12.36
CA LYS A 67 -9.68 -10.14 -11.03
C LYS A 67 -9.34 -9.04 -10.03
N ALA A 68 -9.33 -9.39 -8.73
CA ALA A 68 -8.81 -8.50 -7.69
C ALA A 68 -7.33 -8.20 -7.95
N LEU A 69 -6.82 -7.12 -7.37
CA LEU A 69 -5.40 -6.77 -7.51
C LEU A 69 -4.48 -7.88 -6.99
N LEU A 70 -4.87 -8.51 -5.89
CA LEU A 70 -4.24 -9.71 -5.35
C LEU A 70 -5.25 -10.85 -5.43
N ALA A 71 -4.90 -11.90 -6.15
CA ALA A 71 -5.75 -13.08 -6.37
C ALA A 71 -4.90 -14.33 -6.65
N THR A 72 -5.52 -15.48 -6.45
CA THR A 72 -4.87 -16.79 -6.70
C THR A 72 -5.03 -17.28 -8.14
N ASP A 73 -5.86 -16.61 -8.95
CA ASP A 73 -6.36 -17.11 -10.22
C ASP A 73 -6.27 -16.11 -11.37
N HIS A 74 -5.22 -15.30 -11.42
CA HIS A 74 -4.95 -14.43 -12.58
C HIS A 74 -4.73 -15.28 -13.84
N PRO A 75 -5.49 -15.05 -14.93
CA PRO A 75 -5.41 -15.87 -16.11
C PRO A 75 -4.10 -15.62 -16.89
N LEU A 76 -3.47 -16.70 -17.33
CA LEU A 76 -2.34 -16.67 -18.25
C LEU A 76 -2.82 -16.95 -19.69
N THR A 77 -2.11 -16.43 -20.68
CA THR A 77 -2.44 -16.62 -22.10
C THR A 77 -2.31 -18.07 -22.58
N ASN A 78 -1.57 -18.89 -21.85
CA ASN A 78 -1.41 -20.32 -22.12
C ASN A 78 -2.52 -21.20 -21.51
N GLY A 79 -3.55 -20.60 -20.91
CA GLY A 79 -4.67 -21.31 -20.27
C GLY A 79 -4.44 -21.74 -18.82
N GLY A 80 -3.29 -21.37 -18.23
CA GLY A 80 -3.03 -21.55 -16.80
C GLY A 80 -3.48 -20.35 -15.96
N THR A 81 -3.22 -20.43 -14.65
CA THR A 81 -3.45 -19.33 -13.70
C THR A 81 -2.19 -19.03 -12.91
N PHE A 82 -2.06 -17.80 -12.46
CA PHE A 82 -0.98 -17.32 -11.62
C PHE A 82 -1.54 -16.70 -10.34
N ALA A 83 -0.93 -17.01 -9.21
CA ALA A 83 -1.28 -16.45 -7.91
C ALA A 83 -0.24 -15.43 -7.46
N ASN A 84 -0.65 -14.18 -7.20
CA ASN A 84 0.19 -13.12 -6.68
C ASN A 84 -0.05 -12.82 -5.20
N GLU A 85 -0.85 -13.63 -4.53
CA GLU A 85 -1.10 -13.56 -3.08
C GLU A 85 -0.53 -14.79 -2.35
N PRO A 86 -0.22 -14.69 -1.04
CA PRO A 86 0.17 -15.84 -0.24
C PRO A 86 -0.93 -16.93 -0.24
N THR A 87 -0.53 -18.19 -0.21
CA THR A 87 -1.48 -19.32 -0.16
C THR A 87 -2.26 -19.36 1.16
N VAL A 88 -1.63 -18.88 2.24
CA VAL A 88 -2.22 -18.80 3.58
C VAL A 88 -2.00 -17.38 4.10
N ALA A 89 -3.08 -16.76 4.56
CA ALA A 89 -2.99 -15.47 5.24
C ALA A 89 -2.20 -15.63 6.55
N ALA A 90 -1.21 -14.77 6.76
CA ALA A 90 -0.36 -14.81 7.95
C ALA A 90 -0.07 -13.38 8.43
N ASP A 91 0.08 -13.23 9.74
CA ASP A 91 0.55 -11.98 10.33
C ASP A 91 1.99 -11.69 9.89
N LEU A 92 2.38 -10.42 9.96
CA LEU A 92 3.73 -9.99 9.65
C LEU A 92 4.73 -10.56 10.66
N ASN A 93 5.51 -11.53 10.20
CA ASN A 93 6.62 -12.12 10.91
C ASN A 93 7.77 -12.42 9.93
N GLU A 94 8.89 -12.94 10.43
CA GLU A 94 10.05 -13.21 9.60
C GLU A 94 9.73 -14.22 8.49
N THR A 95 9.14 -15.35 8.82
CA THR A 95 8.82 -16.41 7.87
C THR A 95 7.84 -15.94 6.80
N SER A 96 6.76 -15.24 7.19
CA SER A 96 5.78 -14.72 6.22
C SER A 96 6.36 -13.67 5.29
N LEU A 97 7.31 -12.88 5.78
CA LEU A 97 8.00 -11.88 4.96
C LEU A 97 8.99 -12.55 4.00
N GLU A 98 9.73 -13.57 4.44
CA GLU A 98 10.62 -14.38 3.59
C GLU A 98 9.82 -15.07 2.47
N ASP A 99 8.70 -15.72 2.81
CA ASP A 99 7.82 -16.37 1.85
C ASP A 99 7.28 -15.37 0.80
N ALA A 100 6.87 -14.18 1.24
CA ALA A 100 6.40 -13.14 0.35
C ALA A 100 7.50 -12.67 -0.61
N LEU A 101 8.73 -12.48 -0.12
CA LEU A 101 9.87 -12.06 -0.94
C LEU A 101 10.27 -13.14 -1.96
N ILE A 102 10.26 -14.42 -1.56
CA ILE A 102 10.50 -15.56 -2.45
C ILE A 102 9.42 -15.60 -3.53
N LYS A 103 8.15 -15.42 -3.15
CA LYS A 103 7.03 -15.41 -4.08
C LYS A 103 7.13 -14.28 -5.10
N ILE A 104 7.47 -13.05 -4.66
CA ILE A 104 7.68 -11.90 -5.55
C ILE A 104 8.80 -12.19 -6.57
N ALA A 105 9.89 -12.84 -6.15
CA ALA A 105 11.00 -13.19 -7.05
C ALA A 105 10.57 -14.22 -8.12
N GLY A 106 9.56 -15.03 -7.84
CA GLY A 106 8.98 -16.02 -8.76
C GLY A 106 7.82 -15.50 -9.62
N PHE A 107 7.51 -14.20 -9.62
CA PHE A 107 6.43 -13.65 -10.44
C PHE A 107 6.71 -13.83 -11.93
N VAL A 108 5.65 -14.14 -12.67
CA VAL A 108 5.69 -14.43 -14.10
C VAL A 108 4.88 -13.42 -14.90
N ASP A 109 5.21 -13.29 -16.18
CA ASP A 109 4.44 -12.51 -17.13
C ASP A 109 3.18 -13.27 -17.61
N GLU A 110 2.41 -12.66 -18.50
CA GLU A 110 1.20 -13.26 -19.08
C GLU A 110 1.44 -14.58 -19.84
N ARG A 111 2.70 -14.88 -20.20
CA ARG A 111 3.11 -16.11 -20.90
C ARG A 111 3.70 -17.17 -19.97
N GLY A 112 3.84 -16.85 -18.68
CA GLY A 112 4.44 -17.71 -17.68
C GLY A 112 5.96 -17.62 -17.57
N LEU A 113 6.59 -16.58 -18.13
CA LEU A 113 8.02 -16.35 -18.02
C LEU A 113 8.36 -15.54 -16.78
N ILE A 114 9.39 -15.94 -16.03
CA ILE A 114 9.82 -15.26 -14.80
C ILE A 114 10.30 -13.83 -15.11
N ILE A 115 9.75 -12.84 -14.39
CA ILE A 115 10.11 -11.42 -14.55
C ILE A 115 11.27 -11.01 -13.63
N ALA A 116 11.66 -11.86 -12.67
CA ALA A 116 12.73 -11.62 -11.69
C ALA A 116 12.56 -10.31 -10.89
N LEU A 117 11.38 -10.08 -10.35
CA LEU A 117 11.08 -8.92 -9.52
C LEU A 117 11.71 -9.05 -8.12
N ARG A 118 11.88 -7.91 -7.45
CA ARG A 118 12.36 -7.84 -6.07
C ARG A 118 11.44 -6.97 -5.23
N GLY A 119 11.26 -7.36 -3.97
CA GLY A 119 10.63 -6.49 -2.97
C GLY A 119 11.50 -5.25 -2.76
N MET A 120 10.92 -4.05 -2.90
CA MET A 120 11.66 -2.79 -2.76
C MET A 120 11.38 -2.10 -1.43
N LYS A 121 10.12 -2.10 -1.02
CA LYS A 121 9.65 -1.38 0.14
C LYS A 121 8.47 -2.10 0.79
N LEU A 122 8.44 -2.13 2.12
CA LEU A 122 7.33 -2.66 2.89
C LEU A 122 6.38 -1.52 3.28
N ILE A 123 5.10 -1.62 2.95
CA ILE A 123 4.07 -0.68 3.38
C ILE A 123 3.28 -1.34 4.51
N ILE A 124 3.20 -0.67 5.65
CA ILE A 124 2.59 -1.22 6.86
C ILE A 124 1.64 -0.23 7.51
N PRO A 125 0.62 -0.70 8.23
CA PRO A 125 -0.16 0.13 9.13
C PRO A 125 0.67 0.51 10.37
N ARG A 126 0.26 1.58 11.05
CA ARG A 126 0.96 2.10 12.25
C ARG A 126 1.14 1.05 13.35
N GLN A 127 0.21 0.13 13.50
CA GLN A 127 0.23 -0.91 14.52
C GLN A 127 1.42 -1.86 14.39
N LEU A 128 1.91 -2.06 13.16
CA LEU A 128 3.02 -2.98 12.88
C LEU A 128 4.40 -2.32 12.82
N GLN A 129 4.51 -1.01 13.08
CA GLN A 129 5.77 -0.27 12.97
C GLN A 129 6.92 -0.87 13.80
N PHE A 130 6.64 -1.28 15.05
CA PHE A 130 7.68 -1.86 15.91
C PHE A 130 8.04 -3.29 15.52
N VAL A 131 7.12 -4.01 14.92
CA VAL A 131 7.38 -5.34 14.36
C VAL A 131 8.29 -5.22 13.15
N ALA A 132 7.96 -4.33 12.22
CA ALA A 132 8.76 -4.08 11.03
C ALA A 132 10.17 -3.58 11.37
N GLU A 133 10.32 -2.69 12.36
CA GLU A 133 11.62 -2.21 12.81
C GLU A 133 12.49 -3.38 13.33
N ARG A 134 11.93 -4.26 14.15
CA ARG A 134 12.65 -5.45 14.62
C ARG A 134 13.02 -6.40 13.49
N LEU A 135 12.11 -6.61 12.53
CA LEU A 135 12.36 -7.52 11.40
C LEU A 135 13.44 -7.00 10.44
N LEU A 136 13.44 -5.70 10.15
CA LEU A 136 14.31 -5.14 9.13
C LEU A 136 15.65 -4.62 9.67
N ASN A 137 15.70 -4.14 10.92
CA ASN A 137 16.86 -3.44 11.46
C ASN A 137 17.59 -4.19 12.58
N SER A 138 17.03 -5.28 13.10
CA SER A 138 17.74 -6.12 14.08
C SER A 138 18.97 -6.79 13.46
N ASN A 139 20.08 -6.88 14.22
CA ASN A 139 21.27 -7.61 13.77
C ASN A 139 21.08 -9.13 13.85
N LEU A 140 20.34 -9.56 14.86
CA LEU A 140 20.04 -10.96 15.13
C LEU A 140 18.57 -11.24 14.86
N ARG A 141 18.27 -12.51 14.66
CA ARG A 141 16.91 -12.99 14.41
C ARG A 141 16.00 -12.67 15.59
N PRO A 142 14.90 -11.93 15.38
CA PRO A 142 13.98 -11.59 16.45
C PRO A 142 13.24 -12.83 16.99
N GLY A 143 13.17 -12.97 18.31
CA GLY A 143 12.36 -14.01 18.95
C GLY A 143 13.04 -15.37 19.14
N THR A 144 14.33 -15.49 18.85
CA THR A 144 15.13 -16.69 19.12
C THR A 144 16.09 -16.44 20.26
N ALA A 145 16.43 -17.51 21.02
CA ALA A 145 17.47 -17.48 22.03
C ALA A 145 18.89 -17.68 21.43
N ASP A 146 18.93 -18.13 20.18
CA ASP A 146 20.17 -18.40 19.45
C ASP A 146 20.69 -17.13 18.77
N ASN A 147 22.00 -17.07 18.56
CA ASN A 147 22.67 -15.95 17.90
C ASN A 147 22.56 -16.02 16.36
N ASP A 148 21.39 -16.40 15.87
CA ASP A 148 21.14 -16.47 14.43
C ASP A 148 21.17 -15.09 13.79
N ALA A 149 21.78 -14.98 12.63
CA ALA A 149 21.81 -13.74 11.88
C ALA A 149 20.46 -13.43 11.23
N ASN A 150 20.05 -12.17 11.23
CA ASN A 150 18.87 -11.71 10.49
C ASN A 150 19.16 -11.71 8.98
N ALA A 151 18.63 -12.71 8.26
CA ALA A 151 18.87 -12.89 6.84
C ALA A 151 18.29 -11.73 6.00
N ILE A 152 17.09 -11.25 6.32
CA ILE A 152 16.40 -10.18 5.59
C ILE A 152 17.25 -8.90 5.57
N ARG A 153 17.80 -8.53 6.74
CA ARG A 153 18.69 -7.37 6.85
C ARG A 153 20.03 -7.60 6.15
N ASN A 154 20.67 -8.73 6.42
CA ASN A 154 22.04 -8.98 5.92
C ASN A 154 22.07 -9.10 4.39
N MET A 155 21.01 -9.60 3.78
CA MET A 155 20.87 -9.70 2.32
C MET A 155 20.38 -8.40 1.67
N GLY A 156 19.93 -7.42 2.46
CA GLY A 156 19.39 -6.17 1.95
C GLY A 156 18.12 -6.37 1.09
N MET A 157 17.26 -7.31 1.48
CA MET A 157 16.11 -7.74 0.69
C MET A 157 15.10 -6.62 0.41
N LEU A 158 15.00 -5.62 1.29
CA LEU A 158 14.13 -4.44 1.16
C LEU A 158 14.98 -3.16 1.18
N PRO A 159 15.61 -2.76 0.07
CA PRO A 159 16.58 -1.67 0.05
C PRO A 159 15.98 -0.30 0.40
N GLN A 160 14.68 -0.10 0.25
CA GLN A 160 13.98 1.13 0.64
C GLN A 160 13.31 1.04 2.03
N GLY A 161 13.57 -0.04 2.78
CA GLY A 161 13.03 -0.25 4.11
C GLY A 161 11.50 -0.33 4.15
N TYR A 162 10.90 0.32 5.14
CA TYR A 162 9.44 0.34 5.29
C TYR A 162 8.89 1.77 5.35
N VAL A 163 7.60 1.90 5.08
CA VAL A 163 6.83 3.14 5.23
C VAL A 163 5.52 2.86 5.94
N ILE A 164 5.15 3.75 6.84
CA ILE A 164 3.90 3.66 7.59
C ILE A 164 2.81 4.38 6.77
N ASN A 165 1.71 3.69 6.54
CA ASN A 165 0.49 4.27 5.99
C ASN A 165 -0.59 4.28 7.09
N ASP A 166 -1.10 5.47 7.39
CA ASP A 166 -2.07 5.69 8.46
C ASP A 166 -3.53 5.55 8.00
N TYR A 167 -3.78 5.27 6.71
CA TYR A 167 -5.09 5.28 6.06
C TYR A 167 -5.54 3.93 5.56
#